data_2e0499c1ab25169ae683582038e87160
#
_entry.id   2e0499c1ab25169ae683582038e87160
#
_cell.length_a   1.000
_cell.length_b   1.000
_cell.length_c   1.000
_cell.angle_alpha   90.00
_cell.angle_beta   90.00
_cell.angle_gamma   90.00
#
_symmetry.space_group_name_H-M   'P 1'
#
loop_
_entity.id
_entity.type
_entity.pdbx_description
1 polymer ?
#
loop_
_entity_poly.entity_id
_entity_poly.type
_entity_poly.pdbx_seq_one_letter_code
_entity_poly.pdbx_strand_id
1 'polypeptide(L)'
;IEMFVKAGKAVFCEKPIDLSLARVKQCLEAVRAAEGTLMVGFNRRFDPHFQAVRAEIDKGTVGAVEMVVITSRDPGAPPVD
;
A
#
# COMPACT_ATOMS: atom_id res chain seq x y z
N ILE A 1 -13.75 0.01 -7.30
CA ILE A 1 -12.62 0.61 -8.02
C ILE A 1 -12.92 0.66 -9.51
N GLU A 2 -13.09 -0.51 -10.18
CA GLU A 2 -13.20 -0.63 -11.63
C GLU A 2 -14.28 0.28 -12.25
N MET A 3 -15.47 0.33 -11.66
CA MET A 3 -16.57 1.18 -12.11
C MET A 3 -16.20 2.67 -12.09
N PHE A 4 -15.53 3.11 -11.02
CA PHE A 4 -15.17 4.53 -10.85
C PHE A 4 -14.02 4.96 -11.77
N VAL A 5 -12.99 4.12 -11.93
CA VAL A 5 -11.88 4.46 -12.85
C VAL A 5 -12.36 4.47 -14.31
N LYS A 6 -13.25 3.56 -14.70
CA LYS A 6 -13.91 3.59 -16.04
C LYS A 6 -14.76 4.85 -16.25
N ALA A 7 -15.28 5.42 -15.18
CA ALA A 7 -16.01 6.70 -15.21
C ALA A 7 -15.07 7.92 -15.09
N GLY A 8 -13.76 7.75 -15.22
CA GLY A 8 -12.76 8.82 -15.16
C GLY A 8 -12.57 9.43 -13.76
N LYS A 9 -12.93 8.71 -12.70
CA LYS A 9 -12.78 9.19 -11.33
C LYS A 9 -11.50 8.68 -10.69
N ALA A 10 -10.80 9.55 -9.95
CA ALA A 10 -9.77 9.13 -9.03
C ALA A 10 -10.39 8.34 -7.86
N VAL A 11 -9.71 7.28 -7.43
CA VAL A 11 -10.21 6.38 -6.38
C VAL A 11 -9.19 6.28 -5.25
N PHE A 12 -9.64 6.49 -4.02
CA PHE A 12 -8.95 6.05 -2.83
C PHE A 12 -9.60 4.75 -2.33
N CYS A 13 -8.79 3.73 -2.08
CA CYS A 13 -9.26 2.44 -1.60
C CYS A 13 -8.48 2.01 -0.36
N GLU A 14 -9.18 1.65 0.70
CA GLU A 14 -8.57 1.02 1.86
C GLU A 14 -7.99 -0.37 1.50
N LYS A 15 -6.98 -0.76 2.26
CA LYS A 15 -6.38 -2.11 2.16
C LYS A 15 -7.26 -3.15 2.89
N PRO A 16 -7.31 -4.36 2.40
CA PRO A 16 -6.79 -4.84 1.10
C PRO A 16 -7.74 -4.46 -0.05
N ILE A 17 -7.21 -4.36 -1.26
CA ILE A 17 -8.03 -4.14 -2.46
C ILE A 17 -9.05 -5.27 -2.63
N ASP A 18 -8.60 -6.51 -2.44
CA ASP A 18 -9.41 -7.73 -2.45
C ASP A 18 -8.63 -8.85 -1.73
N LEU A 19 -9.31 -9.86 -1.23
CA LEU A 19 -8.69 -11.04 -0.61
C LEU A 19 -8.15 -12.04 -1.65
N SER A 20 -8.60 -11.94 -2.90
CA SER A 20 -8.13 -12.76 -4.01
C SER A 20 -7.09 -12.03 -4.85
N LEU A 21 -5.88 -12.61 -4.97
CA LEU A 21 -4.83 -12.06 -5.83
C LEU A 21 -5.27 -11.91 -7.29
N ALA A 22 -6.09 -12.85 -7.81
CA ALA A 22 -6.62 -12.78 -9.16
C ALA A 22 -7.51 -11.53 -9.34
N ARG A 23 -8.36 -11.24 -8.36
CA ARG A 23 -9.21 -10.04 -8.35
C ARG A 23 -8.37 -8.76 -8.25
N VAL A 24 -7.34 -8.74 -7.40
CA VAL A 24 -6.41 -7.60 -7.32
C VAL A 24 -5.77 -7.31 -8.68
N LYS A 25 -5.25 -8.35 -9.35
CA LYS A 25 -4.64 -8.20 -10.69
C LYS A 25 -5.63 -7.64 -11.70
N GLN A 26 -6.83 -8.20 -11.77
CA GLN A 26 -7.92 -7.73 -12.64
C GLN A 26 -8.26 -6.26 -12.39
N CYS A 27 -8.37 -5.87 -11.12
CA CYS A 27 -8.62 -4.49 -10.74
C CYS A 27 -7.50 -3.54 -11.21
N LEU A 28 -6.23 -3.92 -11.02
CA LEU A 28 -5.09 -3.12 -11.47
C LEU A 28 -4.99 -3.01 -12.99
N GLU A 29 -5.36 -4.06 -13.72
CA GLU A 29 -5.47 -4.02 -15.19
C GLU A 29 -6.55 -3.04 -15.63
N ALA A 30 -7.72 -3.04 -14.99
CA ALA A 30 -8.79 -2.08 -15.27
C ALA A 30 -8.35 -0.63 -15.00
N VAL A 31 -7.60 -0.40 -13.91
CA VAL A 31 -7.03 0.93 -13.60
C VAL A 31 -6.06 1.37 -14.69
N ARG A 32 -5.15 0.48 -15.14
CA ARG A 32 -4.20 0.79 -16.21
C ARG A 32 -4.89 1.06 -17.53
N ALA A 33 -5.85 0.22 -17.91
CA ALA A 33 -6.59 0.36 -19.16
C ALA A 33 -7.42 1.65 -19.23
N ALA A 34 -7.87 2.14 -18.08
CA ALA A 34 -8.59 3.41 -17.97
C ALA A 34 -7.67 4.63 -17.77
N GLU A 35 -6.34 4.43 -17.73
CA GLU A 35 -5.35 5.45 -17.30
C GLU A 35 -5.78 6.13 -15.99
N GLY A 36 -6.42 5.36 -15.11
CA GLY A 36 -7.06 5.84 -13.91
C GLY A 36 -6.09 6.09 -12.76
N THR A 37 -6.48 6.96 -11.83
CA THR A 37 -5.74 7.21 -10.61
C THR A 37 -6.31 6.36 -9.48
N LEU A 38 -5.48 5.46 -8.91
CA LEU A 38 -5.80 4.66 -7.74
C LEU A 38 -4.75 4.88 -6.66
N MET A 39 -5.20 5.26 -5.47
CA MET A 39 -4.39 5.31 -4.26
C MET A 39 -4.89 4.26 -3.28
N VAL A 40 -3.99 3.42 -2.77
CA VAL A 40 -4.31 2.42 -1.74
C VAL A 40 -3.88 2.95 -0.38
N GLY A 41 -4.72 2.75 0.63
CA GLY A 41 -4.58 3.26 1.99
C GLY A 41 -3.49 2.56 2.82
N PHE A 42 -2.25 2.50 2.32
CA PHE A 42 -1.09 2.06 3.09
C PHE A 42 -0.64 3.16 4.04
N ASN A 43 -1.35 3.32 5.14
CA ASN A 43 -1.22 4.42 6.10
C ASN A 43 0.21 4.63 6.63
N ARG A 44 1.00 3.55 6.82
CA ARG A 44 2.37 3.64 7.32
C ARG A 44 3.32 4.42 6.40
N ARG A 45 3.00 4.56 5.11
CA ARG A 45 3.75 5.44 4.19
C ARG A 45 3.69 6.91 4.59
N PHE A 46 2.66 7.30 5.34
CA PHE A 46 2.38 8.67 5.77
C PHE A 46 2.62 8.88 7.27
N ASP A 47 2.98 7.82 7.99
CA ASP A 47 3.36 7.89 9.39
C ASP A 47 4.72 8.58 9.54
N PRO A 48 4.84 9.62 10.39
CA PRO A 48 6.06 10.41 10.53
C PRO A 48 7.26 9.59 11.00
N HIS A 49 7.07 8.55 11.81
CA HIS A 49 8.18 7.69 12.25
C HIS A 49 8.73 6.84 11.11
N PHE A 50 7.87 6.24 10.29
CA PHE A 50 8.30 5.49 9.11
C PHE A 50 8.91 6.40 8.04
N GLN A 51 8.39 7.62 7.89
CA GLN A 51 8.98 8.62 7.00
C GLN A 51 10.37 9.05 7.47
N ALA A 52 10.58 9.22 8.78
CA ALA A 52 11.90 9.53 9.34
C ALA A 52 12.92 8.41 9.06
N VAL A 53 12.54 7.15 9.28
CA VAL A 53 13.40 6.00 8.94
C VAL A 53 13.75 6.01 7.44
N ARG A 54 12.77 6.22 6.57
CA ARG A 54 13.00 6.29 5.14
C ARG A 54 13.95 7.43 4.76
N ALA A 55 13.77 8.60 5.35
CA ALA A 55 14.62 9.77 5.11
C ALA A 55 16.09 9.51 5.50
N GLU A 56 16.35 8.82 6.61
CA GLU A 56 17.72 8.48 7.03
C GLU A 56 18.38 7.46 6.08
N ILE A 57 17.59 6.51 5.55
CA ILE A 57 18.08 5.59 4.52
C ILE A 57 18.44 6.35 3.24
N ASP A 58 17.55 7.22 2.77
CA ASP A 58 17.75 7.99 1.53
C ASP A 58 18.91 8.98 1.63
N LYS A 59 19.21 9.51 2.80
CA LYS A 59 20.42 10.32 3.09
C LYS A 59 21.71 9.49 3.07
N GLY A 60 21.64 8.18 3.13
CA GLY A 60 22.80 7.31 3.21
C GLY A 60 23.41 7.22 4.61
N THR A 61 22.71 7.69 5.66
CA THR A 61 23.20 7.68 7.05
C THR A 61 23.59 6.28 7.53
N VAL A 62 22.87 5.26 7.07
CA VAL A 62 23.14 3.85 7.40
C VAL A 62 23.98 3.12 6.35
N GLY A 63 24.42 3.81 5.30
CA GLY A 63 25.10 3.19 4.17
C GLY A 63 24.18 2.28 3.34
N ALA A 64 24.76 1.25 2.73
CA ALA A 64 23.96 0.23 2.04
C ALA A 64 23.15 -0.58 3.06
N VAL A 65 21.86 -0.72 2.81
CA VAL A 65 21.00 -1.52 3.69
C VAL A 65 21.26 -3.01 3.44
N GLU A 66 21.85 -3.69 4.42
CA GLU A 66 22.16 -5.12 4.34
C GLU A 66 21.15 -5.98 5.10
N MET A 67 20.57 -5.45 6.17
CA MET A 67 19.60 -6.18 6.99
C MET A 67 18.47 -5.25 7.46
N VAL A 68 17.24 -5.76 7.42
CA VAL A 68 16.07 -5.11 7.99
C VAL A 68 15.40 -6.08 8.97
N VAL A 69 15.21 -5.65 10.21
CA VAL A 69 14.45 -6.41 11.21
C VAL A 69 13.19 -5.62 11.55
N ILE A 70 12.03 -6.23 11.35
CA ILE A 70 10.73 -5.61 11.65
C ILE A 70 10.04 -6.46 12.71
N THR A 71 9.69 -5.85 13.84
CA THR A 71 8.86 -6.47 14.88
C THR A 71 7.53 -5.74 14.95
N SER A 72 6.43 -6.44 14.64
CA SER A 72 5.07 -5.93 14.79
C SER A 72 4.32 -6.84 15.76
N ARG A 73 3.74 -6.23 16.80
CA ARG A 73 3.00 -6.96 17.82
C ARG A 73 1.67 -6.27 18.06
N ASP A 74 0.59 -6.97 17.77
CA ASP A 74 -0.76 -6.52 18.09
C ASP A 74 -1.23 -7.14 19.41
N PRO A 75 -2.11 -6.47 20.18
CA PRO A 75 -2.57 -6.95 21.49
C PRO A 75 -3.38 -8.25 21.42
N GLY A 76 -3.87 -8.64 20.25
CA GLY A 76 -4.60 -9.88 20.03
C GLY A 76 -4.60 -10.26 18.56
N ALA A 77 -4.82 -11.54 18.27
CA ALA A 77 -5.05 -11.99 16.90
C ALA A 77 -6.37 -11.39 16.37
N PRO A 78 -6.42 -10.99 15.08
CA PRO A 78 -7.68 -10.61 14.48
C PRO A 78 -8.66 -11.77 14.52
N PRO A 79 -9.99 -11.52 14.64
CA PRO A 79 -10.98 -12.57 14.55
C PRO A 79 -10.82 -13.30 13.21
N VAL A 80 -10.90 -14.63 13.28
CA VAL A 80 -10.86 -15.50 12.07
C VAL A 80 -12.32 -15.86 11.80
N ASP A 81 -12.92 -15.22 10.82
CA ASP A 81 -14.26 -15.56 10.33
C ASP A 81 -14.16 -16.66 9.27
#